data_f72dc251acd7f0298ff65411f22f66d5
#
_entry.id   f72dc251acd7f0298ff65411f22f66d5
#
_cell.length_a   1.000
_cell.length_b   1.000
_cell.length_c   1.000
_cell.angle_alpha   90.00
_cell.angle_beta   90.00
_cell.angle_gamma   90.00
#
_symmetry.space_group_name_H-M   'P 1'
#
loop_
_entity.id
_entity.type
_entity.pdbx_description
1 polymer ?
#
loop_
_entity_poly.entity_id
_entity_poly.type
_entity_poly.pdbx_seq_one_letter_code
_entity_poly.pdbx_strand_id
1 'polypeptide(L)'
;MLPPDQHVHTRWSWDTAGTSTMELACARAVERGLPGLAFTEHVDFTGWEHDDAGNHRGHSVGSRPRVKPFDVAGYTADLARCREMFPQLRILSGIEAGEPHLFSNSVAAVLNSGDFDRVLGSLHAIEYGGELQFVDDTLFGRLDARELMNRYFDELLALVESPAAFGVLAHCDYARRYWPARAGDYREDEFEDGYRTAFRALARSGRALEVNTRSPLASVDLVRWWWQAGGDAVSFGSDAHDSYSVGNRFELAVDIVEAAGFKPGRDRYDFWRR
;
A
#
# COMPACT_ATOMS: atom_id res chain seq x y z
N MET A 1 6.48 11.25 -19.13
CA MET A 1 7.54 11.04 -18.09
C MET A 1 6.93 10.16 -17.03
N LEU A 2 7.62 9.08 -16.64
CA LEU A 2 7.11 8.20 -15.58
C LEU A 2 7.23 8.88 -14.21
N PRO A 3 6.25 8.66 -13.32
CA PRO A 3 6.32 9.10 -11.92
C PRO A 3 7.33 8.26 -11.12
N PRO A 4 7.72 8.70 -9.90
CA PRO A 4 8.47 7.86 -8.99
C PRO A 4 7.64 6.68 -8.50
N ASP A 5 8.28 5.55 -8.23
CA ASP A 5 7.65 4.40 -7.60
C ASP A 5 7.63 4.58 -6.08
N GLN A 6 6.46 4.82 -5.52
CA GLN A 6 6.29 5.19 -4.10
C GLN A 6 5.96 3.98 -3.21
N HIS A 7 6.00 2.74 -3.76
CA HIS A 7 5.64 1.53 -3.04
C HIS A 7 6.47 0.34 -3.53
N VAL A 8 7.59 0.08 -2.85
CA VAL A 8 8.55 -0.99 -3.20
C VAL A 8 8.98 -1.71 -1.94
N HIS A 9 8.97 -3.06 -1.99
CA HIS A 9 9.43 -3.96 -0.94
C HIS A 9 10.76 -4.60 -1.30
N THR A 10 11.53 -4.90 -0.27
CA THR A 10 12.79 -5.61 -0.40
C THR A 10 12.92 -6.70 0.67
N ARG A 11 14.09 -7.30 0.79
CA ARG A 11 14.40 -8.32 1.82
C ARG A 11 14.13 -7.88 3.27
N TRP A 12 13.86 -6.58 3.48
CA TRP A 12 13.50 -6.03 4.79
C TRP A 12 12.03 -6.27 5.12
N SER A 13 11.18 -6.52 4.12
CA SER A 13 9.81 -6.99 4.30
C SER A 13 9.79 -8.50 4.60
N TRP A 14 8.89 -8.92 5.47
CA TRP A 14 8.82 -10.29 5.98
C TRP A 14 8.43 -11.33 4.91
N ASP A 15 7.73 -10.91 3.87
CA ASP A 15 7.19 -11.74 2.77
C ASP A 15 8.01 -11.65 1.48
N THR A 16 9.06 -10.85 1.47
CA THR A 16 9.91 -10.65 0.30
C THR A 16 11.16 -11.52 0.36
N ALA A 17 11.53 -12.11 -0.77
CA ALA A 17 12.70 -12.98 -0.85
C ALA A 17 14.00 -12.24 -0.50
N GLY A 18 14.91 -12.90 0.22
CA GLY A 18 16.20 -12.32 0.61
C GLY A 18 17.09 -11.88 -0.57
N THR A 19 16.78 -12.33 -1.79
CA THR A 19 17.44 -11.91 -3.05
C THR A 19 16.90 -10.58 -3.59
N SER A 20 15.74 -10.10 -3.13
CA SER A 20 15.21 -8.79 -3.52
C SER A 20 15.87 -7.71 -2.68
N THR A 21 16.91 -7.09 -3.23
CA THR A 21 17.70 -6.07 -2.53
C THR A 21 17.35 -4.65 -3.00
N MET A 22 17.57 -3.66 -2.13
CA MET A 22 17.42 -2.24 -2.50
C MET A 22 18.29 -1.86 -3.71
N GLU A 23 19.50 -2.42 -3.79
CA GLU A 23 20.42 -2.18 -4.91
C GLU A 23 19.85 -2.63 -6.26
N LEU A 24 19.28 -3.85 -6.31
CA LEU A 24 18.65 -4.36 -7.52
C LEU A 24 17.41 -3.56 -7.90
N ALA A 25 16.62 -3.14 -6.93
CA ALA A 25 15.45 -2.28 -7.17
C ALA A 25 15.87 -0.89 -7.70
N CYS A 26 16.93 -0.28 -7.15
CA CYS A 26 17.49 0.98 -7.65
C CYS A 26 18.02 0.83 -9.08
N ALA A 27 18.76 -0.24 -9.37
CA ALA A 27 19.25 -0.52 -10.72
C ALA A 27 18.08 -0.63 -11.72
N ARG A 28 17.02 -1.33 -11.34
CA ARG A 28 15.81 -1.46 -12.14
C ARG A 28 15.09 -0.12 -12.34
N ALA A 29 14.99 0.71 -11.31
CA ALA A 29 14.42 2.05 -11.42
C ALA A 29 15.18 2.92 -12.42
N VAL A 30 16.52 2.87 -12.41
CA VAL A 30 17.37 3.56 -13.40
C VAL A 30 17.10 3.04 -14.81
N GLU A 31 17.08 1.72 -14.99
CA GLU A 31 16.80 1.07 -16.29
C GLU A 31 15.44 1.50 -16.84
N ARG A 32 14.42 1.59 -15.99
CA ARG A 32 13.07 2.04 -16.33
C ARG A 32 12.96 3.55 -16.57
N GLY A 33 13.99 4.32 -16.24
CA GLY A 33 13.95 5.79 -16.32
C GLY A 33 13.04 6.44 -15.28
N LEU A 34 12.81 5.78 -14.13
CA LEU A 34 12.08 6.37 -13.01
C LEU A 34 12.91 7.49 -12.37
N PRO A 35 12.28 8.59 -11.93
CA PRO A 35 13.01 9.67 -11.26
C PRO A 35 13.44 9.33 -9.83
N GLY A 36 12.77 8.37 -9.21
CA GLY A 36 13.03 7.93 -7.84
C GLY A 36 12.13 6.79 -7.42
N LEU A 37 12.35 6.32 -6.21
CA LEU A 37 11.51 5.31 -5.57
C LEU A 37 11.48 5.49 -4.05
N ALA A 38 10.47 4.92 -3.40
CA ALA A 38 10.37 4.81 -1.95
C ALA A 38 10.37 3.34 -1.56
N PHE A 39 11.27 2.96 -0.65
CA PHE A 39 11.25 1.65 -0.03
C PHE A 39 10.30 1.69 1.15
N THR A 40 9.12 1.08 1.00
CA THR A 40 8.02 1.10 1.96
C THR A 40 7.80 -0.30 2.50
N GLU A 41 8.71 -0.72 3.36
CA GLU A 41 8.73 -2.10 3.87
C GLU A 41 7.51 -2.37 4.77
N HIS A 42 7.06 -3.62 4.77
CA HIS A 42 5.95 -4.06 5.58
C HIS A 42 6.20 -3.88 7.08
N VAL A 43 5.24 -3.23 7.73
CA VAL A 43 5.10 -3.13 9.18
C VAL A 43 3.71 -3.62 9.54
N ASP A 44 3.55 -4.95 9.60
CA ASP A 44 2.30 -5.62 9.91
C ASP A 44 2.34 -6.19 11.33
N PHE A 45 1.34 -5.87 12.12
CA PHE A 45 1.17 -6.42 13.48
C PHE A 45 0.13 -7.54 13.51
N THR A 46 -0.68 -7.65 12.48
CA THR A 46 -1.61 -8.77 12.29
C THR A 46 -0.82 -10.05 12.09
N GLY A 47 -0.98 -11.00 13.01
CA GLY A 47 -0.22 -12.26 12.98
C GLY A 47 0.99 -12.30 13.90
N TRP A 48 1.31 -11.26 14.67
CA TRP A 48 2.25 -11.33 15.77
C TRP A 48 1.60 -12.00 16.98
N GLU A 49 2.32 -12.92 17.64
CA GLU A 49 1.81 -13.60 18.85
C GLU A 49 1.65 -12.65 20.05
N HIS A 50 2.40 -11.55 20.05
CA HIS A 50 2.36 -10.51 21.08
C HIS A 50 2.48 -9.15 20.41
N ASP A 51 1.49 -8.29 20.59
CA ASP A 51 1.72 -6.88 20.42
C ASP A 51 2.46 -6.37 21.68
N ASP A 52 3.56 -5.66 21.49
CA ASP A 52 4.32 -5.09 22.60
C ASP A 52 3.53 -3.99 23.33
N ALA A 53 2.43 -3.52 22.75
CA ALA A 53 1.55 -2.50 23.30
C ALA A 53 0.35 -3.09 24.09
N GLY A 54 0.11 -4.40 24.01
CA GLY A 54 -0.97 -5.07 24.76
C GLY A 54 -2.40 -4.78 24.28
N ASN A 55 -2.56 -4.16 23.09
CA ASN A 55 -3.85 -3.65 22.65
C ASN A 55 -4.63 -4.61 21.74
N HIS A 56 -3.96 -5.42 20.95
CA HIS A 56 -4.59 -6.44 20.11
C HIS A 56 -3.72 -7.68 20.04
N ARG A 57 -4.32 -8.82 20.22
CA ARG A 57 -3.68 -10.11 19.96
C ARG A 57 -3.94 -10.45 18.50
N GLY A 58 -3.00 -10.10 17.64
CA GLY A 58 -2.99 -10.61 16.29
C GLY A 58 -2.81 -12.12 16.36
N HIS A 59 -3.76 -12.87 15.82
CA HIS A 59 -3.61 -14.31 15.71
C HIS A 59 -3.09 -14.64 14.32
N SER A 60 -1.99 -15.36 14.26
CA SER A 60 -1.52 -15.98 13.03
C SER A 60 -2.59 -16.93 12.53
N VAL A 61 -3.27 -16.57 11.47
CA VAL A 61 -4.24 -17.44 10.82
C VAL A 61 -3.54 -18.24 9.73
N GLY A 62 -3.47 -19.53 9.92
CA GLY A 62 -2.97 -20.47 8.94
C GLY A 62 -1.44 -20.53 8.82
N SER A 63 -0.97 -21.18 7.78
CA SER A 63 0.44 -21.52 7.51
C SER A 63 1.33 -20.36 7.05
N ARG A 64 0.95 -19.11 7.31
CA ARG A 64 1.82 -17.97 6.95
C ARG A 64 3.04 -17.91 7.86
N PRO A 65 4.23 -17.56 7.33
CA PRO A 65 5.41 -17.39 8.15
C PRO A 65 5.17 -16.29 9.19
N ARG A 66 5.76 -16.46 10.38
CA ARG A 66 5.74 -15.42 11.41
C ARG A 66 6.25 -14.10 10.84
N VAL A 67 5.47 -13.06 10.96
CA VAL A 67 5.91 -11.70 10.64
C VAL A 67 7.11 -11.37 11.54
N LYS A 68 8.21 -10.94 10.96
CA LYS A 68 9.40 -10.55 11.70
C LYS A 68 9.31 -9.07 12.05
N PRO A 69 9.83 -8.67 13.24
CA PRO A 69 10.00 -7.26 13.54
C PRO A 69 10.83 -6.56 12.46
N PHE A 70 10.43 -5.35 12.09
CA PHE A 70 11.15 -4.55 11.10
C PHE A 70 12.48 -4.06 11.68
N ASP A 71 13.60 -4.46 11.06
CA ASP A 71 14.94 -4.00 11.43
C ASP A 71 15.22 -2.61 10.84
N VAL A 72 14.81 -1.57 11.55
CA VAL A 72 14.97 -0.18 11.13
C VAL A 72 16.44 0.20 10.95
N ALA A 73 17.34 -0.32 11.79
CA ALA A 73 18.78 0.03 11.73
C ALA A 73 19.43 -0.56 10.46
N GLY A 74 19.21 -1.84 10.20
CA GLY A 74 19.70 -2.50 8.99
C GLY A 74 19.12 -1.89 7.71
N TYR A 75 17.81 -1.61 7.70
CA TYR A 75 17.12 -0.92 6.61
C TYR A 75 17.74 0.46 6.33
N THR A 76 17.95 1.27 7.36
CA THR A 76 18.50 2.64 7.22
C THR A 76 19.93 2.61 6.68
N ALA A 77 20.75 1.66 7.14
CA ALA A 77 22.12 1.49 6.64
C ALA A 77 22.14 1.10 5.14
N ASP A 78 21.25 0.20 4.74
CA ASP A 78 21.13 -0.25 3.33
C ASP A 78 20.64 0.90 2.43
N LEU A 79 19.67 1.68 2.93
CA LEU A 79 19.14 2.86 2.27
C LEU A 79 20.25 3.93 2.03
N ALA A 80 21.05 4.22 3.05
CA ALA A 80 22.17 5.18 2.95
C ALA A 80 23.17 4.74 1.88
N ARG A 81 23.53 3.44 1.88
CA ARG A 81 24.42 2.87 0.86
C ARG A 81 23.84 3.02 -0.54
N CYS A 82 22.56 2.77 -0.73
CA CYS A 82 21.93 2.91 -2.04
C CYS A 82 21.86 4.37 -2.51
N ARG A 83 21.65 5.32 -1.60
CA ARG A 83 21.71 6.77 -1.92
C ARG A 83 23.08 7.21 -2.42
N GLU A 84 24.17 6.63 -1.88
CA GLU A 84 25.54 6.87 -2.37
C GLU A 84 25.79 6.22 -3.73
N MET A 85 25.28 5.00 -3.96
CA MET A 85 25.49 4.24 -5.20
C MET A 85 24.69 4.77 -6.39
N PHE A 86 23.51 5.38 -6.13
CA PHE A 86 22.57 5.83 -7.17
C PHE A 86 22.21 7.32 -7.00
N PRO A 87 23.19 8.25 -7.08
CA PRO A 87 22.96 9.68 -6.84
C PRO A 87 22.00 10.34 -7.84
N GLN A 88 21.70 9.69 -8.95
CA GLN A 88 20.73 10.14 -9.96
C GLN A 88 19.27 9.85 -9.58
N LEU A 89 19.02 8.94 -8.62
CA LEU A 89 17.69 8.62 -8.10
C LEU A 89 17.39 9.41 -6.83
N ARG A 90 16.15 9.85 -6.69
CA ARG A 90 15.64 10.25 -5.39
C ARG A 90 15.13 9.02 -4.65
N ILE A 91 15.86 8.56 -3.64
CA ILE A 91 15.53 7.40 -2.83
C ILE A 91 14.95 7.86 -1.51
N LEU A 92 13.69 7.49 -1.27
CA LEU A 92 12.95 7.83 -0.05
C LEU A 92 12.90 6.62 0.89
N SER A 93 12.95 6.92 2.19
CA SER A 93 12.63 5.96 3.24
C SER A 93 11.12 5.85 3.42
N GLY A 94 10.62 4.68 3.83
CA GLY A 94 9.20 4.54 4.09
C GLY A 94 8.84 3.22 4.76
N ILE A 95 7.59 3.15 5.15
CA ILE A 95 6.92 1.94 5.63
C ILE A 95 5.55 1.81 5.01
N GLU A 96 5.11 0.58 4.83
CA GLU A 96 3.72 0.22 4.64
C GLU A 96 3.19 -0.36 5.95
N ALA A 97 2.34 0.42 6.62
CA ALA A 97 1.74 0.03 7.89
C ALA A 97 0.41 -0.71 7.65
N GLY A 98 0.36 -1.98 8.01
CA GLY A 98 -0.86 -2.77 8.00
C GLY A 98 -1.76 -2.38 9.17
N GLU A 99 -3.05 -2.15 8.90
CA GLU A 99 -4.09 -1.80 9.87
C GLU A 99 -3.65 -0.73 10.90
N PRO A 100 -3.07 0.43 10.48
CA PRO A 100 -2.49 1.39 11.42
C PRO A 100 -3.53 2.01 12.39
N HIS A 101 -4.80 1.93 12.09
CA HIS A 101 -5.89 2.37 12.96
C HIS A 101 -6.10 1.42 14.15
N LEU A 102 -5.82 0.14 13.98
CA LEU A 102 -5.90 -0.87 15.04
C LEU A 102 -4.59 -0.94 15.86
N PHE A 103 -3.44 -0.66 15.23
CA PHE A 103 -2.11 -0.79 15.82
C PHE A 103 -1.38 0.54 15.97
N SER A 104 -2.09 1.63 16.25
CA SER A 104 -1.55 3.00 16.23
C SER A 104 -0.33 3.19 17.13
N ASN A 105 -0.30 2.59 18.33
CA ASN A 105 0.83 2.68 19.25
C ASN A 105 2.07 1.93 18.72
N SER A 106 1.86 0.74 18.18
CA SER A 106 2.95 -0.06 17.61
C SER A 106 3.55 0.58 16.38
N VAL A 107 2.71 1.13 15.49
CA VAL A 107 3.15 1.92 14.33
C VAL A 107 3.92 3.17 14.78
N ALA A 108 3.41 3.89 15.79
CA ALA A 108 4.10 5.06 16.34
C ALA A 108 5.47 4.71 16.93
N ALA A 109 5.63 3.55 17.57
CA ALA A 109 6.92 3.07 18.07
C ALA A 109 7.94 2.86 16.93
N VAL A 110 7.50 2.29 15.80
CA VAL A 110 8.36 2.15 14.60
C VAL A 110 8.71 3.51 14.03
N LEU A 111 7.73 4.40 13.87
CA LEU A 111 7.96 5.76 13.34
C LEU A 111 8.92 6.58 14.22
N ASN A 112 8.92 6.36 15.53
CA ASN A 112 9.86 7.01 16.45
C ASN A 112 11.27 6.40 16.43
N SER A 113 11.47 5.25 15.81
CA SER A 113 12.78 4.59 15.73
C SER A 113 13.60 4.94 14.48
N GLY A 114 13.03 5.72 13.55
CA GLY A 114 13.71 6.14 12.32
C GLY A 114 13.03 7.33 11.66
N ASP A 115 13.68 7.89 10.64
CA ASP A 115 13.13 8.95 9.81
C ASP A 115 12.53 8.34 8.54
N PHE A 116 11.23 8.51 8.36
CA PHE A 116 10.49 7.97 7.22
C PHE A 116 9.87 9.09 6.38
N ASP A 117 10.30 9.17 5.13
CA ASP A 117 9.79 10.14 4.14
C ASP A 117 8.36 9.79 3.68
N ARG A 118 8.02 8.48 3.70
CA ARG A 118 6.75 7.95 3.19
C ARG A 118 6.14 6.94 4.17
N VAL A 119 4.89 7.17 4.52
CA VAL A 119 4.10 6.23 5.32
C VAL A 119 2.83 5.90 4.54
N LEU A 120 2.70 4.65 4.14
CA LEU A 120 1.49 4.10 3.53
C LEU A 120 0.62 3.51 4.64
N GLY A 121 -0.69 3.69 4.54
CA GLY A 121 -1.67 3.00 5.38
C GLY A 121 -2.38 1.96 4.53
N SER A 122 -2.33 0.71 4.96
CA SER A 122 -2.84 -0.44 4.22
C SER A 122 -3.89 -1.21 5.02
N LEU A 123 -4.80 -1.83 4.31
CA LEU A 123 -5.78 -2.76 4.87
C LEU A 123 -5.55 -4.14 4.26
N HIS A 124 -4.86 -5.00 4.99
CA HIS A 124 -4.57 -6.39 4.59
C HIS A 124 -5.47 -7.39 5.29
N ALA A 125 -5.98 -7.04 6.48
CA ALA A 125 -6.78 -7.91 7.32
C ALA A 125 -8.04 -7.20 7.83
N ILE A 126 -9.10 -7.98 8.06
CA ILE A 126 -10.34 -7.54 8.67
C ILE A 126 -10.72 -8.45 9.84
N GLU A 127 -11.55 -7.96 10.75
CA GLU A 127 -12.06 -8.79 11.82
C GLU A 127 -13.08 -9.80 11.28
N TYR A 128 -12.87 -11.08 11.59
CA TYR A 128 -13.82 -12.15 11.33
C TYR A 128 -13.75 -13.23 12.41
N GLY A 129 -14.89 -13.48 13.05
CA GLY A 129 -14.96 -14.50 14.10
C GLY A 129 -14.25 -14.14 15.40
N GLY A 130 -14.05 -12.86 15.68
CA GLY A 130 -13.35 -12.35 16.87
C GLY A 130 -11.83 -12.28 16.72
N GLU A 131 -11.32 -12.45 15.49
CA GLU A 131 -9.89 -12.42 15.18
C GLU A 131 -9.63 -11.62 13.91
N LEU A 132 -8.46 -10.97 13.81
CA LEU A 132 -8.01 -10.38 12.57
C LEU A 132 -7.55 -11.47 11.60
N GLN A 133 -8.11 -11.47 10.41
CA GLN A 133 -7.80 -12.42 9.36
C GLN A 133 -7.41 -11.70 8.08
N PHE A 134 -6.30 -12.14 7.46
CA PHE A 134 -5.88 -11.60 6.17
C PHE A 134 -6.96 -11.80 5.12
N VAL A 135 -7.20 -10.77 4.33
CA VAL A 135 -8.09 -10.84 3.17
C VAL A 135 -7.36 -11.58 2.06
N ASP A 136 -7.65 -12.87 1.94
CA ASP A 136 -7.03 -13.78 0.99
C ASP A 136 -8.03 -14.86 0.51
N ASP A 137 -7.56 -15.78 -0.31
CA ASP A 137 -8.38 -16.90 -0.81
C ASP A 137 -9.03 -17.73 0.32
N THR A 138 -8.35 -17.81 1.48
CA THR A 138 -8.87 -18.56 2.64
C THR A 138 -10.10 -17.88 3.21
N LEU A 139 -10.04 -16.56 3.42
CA LEU A 139 -11.16 -15.79 3.96
C LEU A 139 -12.30 -15.71 2.94
N PHE A 140 -12.01 -15.51 1.66
CA PHE A 140 -13.00 -15.63 0.58
C PHE A 140 -13.61 -17.03 0.50
N GLY A 141 -12.90 -18.08 0.91
CA GLY A 141 -13.42 -19.43 1.01
C GLY A 141 -14.48 -19.62 2.11
N ARG A 142 -14.52 -18.74 3.10
CA ARG A 142 -15.39 -18.82 4.29
C ARG A 142 -16.60 -17.89 4.24
N LEU A 143 -16.53 -16.82 3.44
CA LEU A 143 -17.56 -15.79 3.33
C LEU A 143 -18.13 -15.72 1.91
N ASP A 144 -19.34 -15.21 1.80
CA ASP A 144 -19.83 -14.71 0.52
C ASP A 144 -18.92 -13.55 0.04
N ALA A 145 -18.61 -13.53 -1.25
CA ALA A 145 -17.64 -12.58 -1.77
C ALA A 145 -18.09 -11.12 -1.64
N ARG A 146 -19.40 -10.85 -1.84
CA ARG A 146 -19.95 -9.50 -1.68
C ARG A 146 -20.03 -9.09 -0.21
N GLU A 147 -20.36 -10.03 0.67
CA GLU A 147 -20.34 -9.78 2.11
C GLU A 147 -18.92 -9.40 2.57
N LEU A 148 -17.91 -10.15 2.12
CA LEU A 148 -16.52 -9.84 2.45
C LEU A 148 -16.12 -8.44 1.97
N MET A 149 -16.46 -8.10 0.72
CA MET A 149 -16.18 -6.75 0.18
C MET A 149 -16.87 -5.65 0.99
N ASN A 150 -18.11 -5.83 1.41
CA ASN A 150 -18.80 -4.85 2.24
C ASN A 150 -18.08 -4.65 3.58
N ARG A 151 -17.68 -5.74 4.26
CA ARG A 151 -16.89 -5.66 5.49
C ARG A 151 -15.53 -5.00 5.27
N TYR A 152 -14.90 -5.28 4.12
CA TYR A 152 -13.64 -4.62 3.74
C TYR A 152 -13.81 -3.11 3.59
N PHE A 153 -14.91 -2.64 2.97
CA PHE A 153 -15.17 -1.21 2.84
C PHE A 153 -15.53 -0.55 4.17
N ASP A 154 -16.22 -1.25 5.06
CA ASP A 154 -16.52 -0.75 6.41
C ASP A 154 -15.20 -0.52 7.19
N GLU A 155 -14.28 -1.48 7.13
CA GLU A 155 -12.97 -1.38 7.78
C GLU A 155 -12.06 -0.34 7.09
N LEU A 156 -12.10 -0.26 5.74
CA LEU A 156 -11.37 0.76 4.98
C LEU A 156 -11.84 2.17 5.38
N LEU A 157 -13.14 2.36 5.58
CA LEU A 157 -13.68 3.62 6.07
C LEU A 157 -13.16 3.93 7.48
N ALA A 158 -13.17 2.95 8.40
CA ALA A 158 -12.63 3.10 9.74
C ALA A 158 -11.14 3.49 9.71
N LEU A 159 -10.35 2.85 8.84
CA LEU A 159 -8.94 3.19 8.61
C LEU A 159 -8.77 4.65 8.20
N VAL A 160 -9.49 5.12 7.17
CA VAL A 160 -9.31 6.47 6.63
C VAL A 160 -9.88 7.57 7.53
N GLU A 161 -10.87 7.27 8.37
CA GLU A 161 -11.41 8.21 9.35
C GLU A 161 -10.59 8.28 10.64
N SER A 162 -9.70 7.32 10.85
CA SER A 162 -8.84 7.29 12.04
C SER A 162 -7.77 8.38 12.03
N PRO A 163 -7.25 8.77 13.22
CA PRO A 163 -6.11 9.67 13.34
C PRO A 163 -4.76 8.98 13.08
N ALA A 164 -4.75 7.75 12.54
CA ALA A 164 -3.53 7.00 12.28
C ALA A 164 -2.55 7.76 11.39
N ALA A 165 -1.26 7.61 11.69
CA ALA A 165 -0.18 8.35 11.05
C ALA A 165 0.21 7.72 9.69
N PHE A 166 -0.48 8.10 8.62
CA PHE A 166 -0.09 7.77 7.25
C PHE A 166 -0.46 8.90 6.29
N GLY A 167 0.27 9.02 5.18
CA GLY A 167 0.07 10.06 4.18
C GLY A 167 -0.56 9.59 2.88
N VAL A 168 -0.52 8.29 2.61
CA VAL A 168 -1.04 7.67 1.39
C VAL A 168 -1.86 6.44 1.76
N LEU A 169 -3.09 6.35 1.27
CA LEU A 169 -3.87 5.11 1.33
C LEU A 169 -3.39 4.18 0.22
N ALA A 170 -2.78 3.05 0.59
CA ALA A 170 -2.31 2.05 -0.35
C ALA A 170 -3.48 1.21 -0.89
N HIS A 171 -3.31 0.69 -2.11
CA HIS A 171 -4.16 -0.31 -2.78
C HIS A 171 -5.57 -0.49 -2.16
N CYS A 172 -6.39 0.55 -2.22
CA CYS A 172 -7.74 0.55 -1.64
C CYS A 172 -8.66 -0.58 -2.16
N ASP A 173 -8.23 -1.25 -3.21
CA ASP A 173 -8.87 -2.39 -3.85
C ASP A 173 -8.14 -3.73 -3.59
N TYR A 174 -7.35 -3.81 -2.49
CA TYR A 174 -6.55 -5.00 -2.15
C TYR A 174 -7.39 -6.29 -2.16
N ALA A 175 -8.59 -6.27 -1.60
CA ALA A 175 -9.48 -7.44 -1.56
C ALA A 175 -9.85 -7.97 -2.96
N ARG A 176 -9.87 -7.11 -3.98
CA ARG A 176 -10.13 -7.50 -5.38
C ARG A 176 -9.08 -8.50 -5.91
N ARG A 177 -7.86 -8.50 -5.37
CA ARG A 177 -6.79 -9.44 -5.76
C ARG A 177 -7.19 -10.90 -5.58
N TYR A 178 -8.07 -11.13 -4.60
CA TYR A 178 -8.52 -12.46 -4.18
C TYR A 178 -9.98 -12.75 -4.55
N TRP A 179 -10.58 -11.90 -5.41
CA TRP A 179 -11.96 -12.10 -5.83
C TRP A 179 -12.12 -13.47 -6.48
N PRO A 180 -12.99 -14.34 -5.95
CA PRO A 180 -13.03 -15.74 -6.37
C PRO A 180 -13.82 -15.92 -7.67
N ALA A 181 -13.31 -16.73 -8.59
CA ALA A 181 -13.94 -17.01 -9.88
C ALA A 181 -15.39 -17.54 -9.74
N ARG A 182 -15.73 -18.22 -8.62
CA ARG A 182 -17.09 -18.68 -8.36
C ARG A 182 -18.11 -17.55 -8.19
N ALA A 183 -17.66 -16.34 -7.87
CA ALA A 183 -18.52 -15.16 -7.74
C ALA A 183 -18.75 -14.44 -9.08
N GLY A 184 -18.19 -14.95 -10.19
CA GLY A 184 -18.19 -14.31 -11.50
C GLY A 184 -17.13 -13.22 -11.61
N ASP A 185 -17.22 -12.40 -12.65
CA ASP A 185 -16.29 -11.30 -12.86
C ASP A 185 -16.46 -10.23 -11.77
N TYR A 186 -15.31 -9.68 -11.31
CA TYR A 186 -15.34 -8.53 -10.41
C TYR A 186 -15.82 -7.28 -11.16
N ARG A 187 -16.82 -6.64 -10.60
CA ARG A 187 -17.39 -5.42 -11.16
C ARG A 187 -17.23 -4.28 -10.16
N GLU A 188 -16.37 -3.32 -10.47
CA GLU A 188 -16.15 -2.16 -9.62
C GLU A 188 -17.42 -1.35 -9.34
N ASP A 189 -18.31 -1.25 -10.36
CA ASP A 189 -19.58 -0.51 -10.26
C ASP A 189 -20.53 -1.10 -9.22
N GLU A 190 -20.45 -2.39 -8.92
CA GLU A 190 -21.23 -3.01 -7.83
C GLU A 190 -20.80 -2.48 -6.44
N PHE A 191 -19.60 -1.96 -6.33
CA PHE A 191 -19.00 -1.45 -5.07
C PHE A 191 -18.74 0.06 -5.10
N GLU A 192 -19.28 0.79 -6.07
CA GLU A 192 -19.07 2.23 -6.23
C GLU A 192 -19.37 3.01 -4.95
N ASP A 193 -20.46 2.69 -4.24
CA ASP A 193 -20.84 3.38 -3.01
C ASP A 193 -19.80 3.22 -1.90
N GLY A 194 -19.23 2.02 -1.75
CA GLY A 194 -18.14 1.73 -0.81
C GLY A 194 -16.89 2.56 -1.11
N TYR A 195 -16.42 2.51 -2.36
CA TYR A 195 -15.28 3.32 -2.82
C TYR A 195 -15.53 4.81 -2.61
N ARG A 196 -16.65 5.34 -3.05
CA ARG A 196 -16.98 6.76 -2.92
C ARG A 196 -17.08 7.21 -1.47
N THR A 197 -17.57 6.34 -0.58
CA THR A 197 -17.66 6.66 0.84
C THR A 197 -16.27 6.76 1.45
N ALA A 198 -15.40 5.79 1.21
CA ALA A 198 -14.01 5.83 1.65
C ALA A 198 -13.24 7.04 1.04
N PHE A 199 -13.43 7.31 -0.26
CA PHE A 199 -12.77 8.42 -0.95
C PHE A 199 -13.19 9.80 -0.43
N ARG A 200 -14.47 10.00 -0.10
CA ARG A 200 -14.92 11.26 0.54
C ARG A 200 -14.26 11.47 1.91
N ALA A 201 -14.11 10.39 2.69
CA ALA A 201 -13.42 10.46 3.98
C ALA A 201 -11.92 10.73 3.77
N LEU A 202 -11.26 10.04 2.84
CA LEU A 202 -9.86 10.22 2.51
C LEU A 202 -9.56 11.65 2.02
N ALA A 203 -10.41 12.20 1.16
CA ALA A 203 -10.28 13.57 0.67
C ALA A 203 -10.33 14.60 1.82
N ARG A 204 -11.26 14.41 2.78
CA ARG A 204 -11.35 15.28 3.97
C ARG A 204 -10.10 15.21 4.85
N SER A 205 -9.40 14.07 4.88
CA SER A 205 -8.17 13.91 5.66
C SER A 205 -6.94 14.56 5.02
N GLY A 206 -7.02 14.97 3.74
CA GLY A 206 -5.90 15.53 2.98
C GLY A 206 -4.84 14.51 2.56
N ARG A 207 -5.10 13.22 2.73
CA ARG A 207 -4.20 12.12 2.33
C ARG A 207 -4.32 11.84 0.83
N ALA A 208 -3.27 11.24 0.25
CA ALA A 208 -3.27 10.82 -1.14
C ALA A 208 -3.85 9.41 -1.31
N LEU A 209 -4.37 9.13 -2.51
CA LEU A 209 -4.71 7.77 -2.94
C LEU A 209 -3.56 7.18 -3.73
N GLU A 210 -3.21 5.95 -3.47
CA GLU A 210 -2.32 5.19 -4.33
C GLU A 210 -3.07 4.62 -5.53
N VAL A 211 -2.47 4.72 -6.71
CA VAL A 211 -2.75 3.86 -7.86
C VAL A 211 -1.68 2.77 -7.89
N ASN A 212 -2.07 1.61 -7.40
CA ASN A 212 -1.21 0.44 -7.29
C ASN A 212 -1.23 -0.34 -8.61
N THR A 213 -0.06 -0.75 -9.10
CA THR A 213 0.05 -1.43 -10.39
C THR A 213 0.27 -2.94 -10.27
N ARG A 214 0.36 -3.48 -9.06
CA ARG A 214 0.23 -4.91 -8.83
C ARG A 214 -1.17 -5.34 -9.27
N SER A 215 -1.34 -6.48 -9.88
CA SER A 215 -2.64 -6.91 -10.44
C SER A 215 -3.75 -7.00 -9.37
N PRO A 216 -4.98 -6.65 -9.70
CA PRO A 216 -5.46 -5.99 -10.91
C PRO A 216 -5.21 -4.47 -10.88
N LEU A 217 -5.13 -3.84 -12.06
CA LEU A 217 -4.96 -2.40 -12.15
C LEU A 217 -6.30 -1.68 -11.95
N ALA A 218 -6.29 -0.55 -11.25
CA ALA A 218 -7.47 0.31 -11.08
C ALA A 218 -8.05 0.75 -12.44
N SER A 219 -9.38 0.88 -12.53
CA SER A 219 -10.01 1.46 -13.72
C SER A 219 -9.89 2.99 -13.73
N VAL A 220 -10.13 3.58 -14.90
CA VAL A 220 -10.26 5.04 -15.02
C VAL A 220 -11.42 5.56 -14.16
N ASP A 221 -12.51 4.79 -14.06
CA ASP A 221 -13.69 5.21 -13.30
C ASP A 221 -13.42 5.21 -11.80
N LEU A 222 -12.68 4.24 -11.27
CA LEU A 222 -12.25 4.23 -9.86
C LEU A 222 -11.43 5.48 -9.52
N VAL A 223 -10.43 5.81 -10.35
CA VAL A 223 -9.60 7.01 -10.13
C VAL A 223 -10.42 8.30 -10.33
N ARG A 224 -11.42 8.28 -11.25
CA ARG A 224 -12.34 9.40 -11.44
C ARG A 224 -13.26 9.60 -10.25
N TRP A 225 -13.72 8.54 -9.57
CA TRP A 225 -14.47 8.65 -8.31
C TRP A 225 -13.64 9.33 -7.22
N TRP A 226 -12.34 9.03 -7.15
CA TRP A 226 -11.42 9.74 -6.26
C TRP A 226 -11.36 11.23 -6.59
N TRP A 227 -11.18 11.57 -7.88
CA TRP A 227 -11.19 12.97 -8.35
C TRP A 227 -12.51 13.68 -7.99
N GLN A 228 -13.66 13.02 -8.23
CA GLN A 228 -15.00 13.57 -7.93
C GLN A 228 -15.25 13.73 -6.43
N ALA A 229 -14.68 12.88 -5.60
CA ALA A 229 -14.77 12.97 -4.14
C ALA A 229 -13.99 14.16 -3.55
N GLY A 230 -13.24 14.89 -4.37
CA GLY A 230 -12.41 16.02 -3.95
C GLY A 230 -10.96 15.63 -3.66
N GLY A 231 -10.55 14.41 -4.04
CA GLY A 231 -9.17 13.96 -3.91
C GLY A 231 -8.19 14.86 -4.63
N ASP A 232 -7.13 15.29 -3.94
CA ASP A 232 -6.16 16.25 -4.47
C ASP A 232 -4.92 15.57 -5.07
N ALA A 233 -4.54 14.39 -4.58
CA ALA A 233 -3.27 13.77 -4.91
C ALA A 233 -3.39 12.27 -5.21
N VAL A 234 -2.59 11.83 -6.20
CA VAL A 234 -2.38 10.42 -6.54
C VAL A 234 -0.90 10.07 -6.40
N SER A 235 -0.62 8.97 -5.69
CA SER A 235 0.66 8.30 -5.61
C SER A 235 0.67 7.12 -6.58
N PHE A 236 1.84 6.76 -7.12
CA PHE A 236 2.01 5.56 -7.94
C PHE A 236 2.86 4.56 -7.18
N GLY A 237 2.41 3.31 -7.13
CA GLY A 237 3.13 2.23 -6.47
C GLY A 237 3.11 0.95 -7.28
N SER A 238 4.28 0.33 -7.45
CA SER A 238 4.34 -1.00 -8.08
C SER A 238 4.01 -2.12 -7.11
N ASP A 239 4.17 -1.88 -5.81
CA ASP A 239 4.05 -2.89 -4.77
C ASP A 239 4.96 -4.10 -5.09
N ALA A 240 6.16 -3.76 -5.60
CA ALA A 240 7.12 -4.74 -6.08
C ALA A 240 7.73 -5.53 -4.93
N HIS A 241 7.67 -6.86 -5.02
CA HIS A 241 8.32 -7.80 -4.09
C HIS A 241 9.53 -8.48 -4.74
N ASP A 242 9.87 -8.06 -5.92
CA ASP A 242 11.08 -8.41 -6.67
C ASP A 242 11.53 -7.21 -7.52
N SER A 243 12.81 -7.18 -7.87
CA SER A 243 13.37 -6.04 -8.60
C SER A 243 12.81 -5.86 -10.02
N TYR A 244 12.32 -6.92 -10.67
CA TYR A 244 11.77 -6.85 -12.02
C TYR A 244 10.44 -6.12 -12.07
N SER A 245 9.69 -6.19 -10.97
CA SER A 245 8.36 -5.60 -10.83
C SER A 245 8.40 -4.09 -10.52
N VAL A 246 9.57 -3.51 -10.21
CA VAL A 246 9.72 -2.06 -9.96
C VAL A 246 9.27 -1.26 -11.17
N GLY A 247 8.33 -0.33 -10.95
CA GLY A 247 7.73 0.51 -11.98
C GLY A 247 6.87 -0.26 -13.00
N ASN A 248 6.52 -1.52 -12.73
CA ASN A 248 5.74 -2.33 -13.65
C ASN A 248 4.39 -1.66 -13.97
N ARG A 249 4.02 -1.67 -15.27
CA ARG A 249 2.74 -1.13 -15.79
C ARG A 249 2.52 0.38 -15.54
N PHE A 250 3.57 1.14 -15.20
CA PHE A 250 3.45 2.57 -14.91
C PHE A 250 2.94 3.37 -16.11
N GLU A 251 3.28 2.98 -17.33
CA GLU A 251 2.76 3.62 -18.54
C GLU A 251 1.23 3.55 -18.58
N LEU A 252 0.64 2.39 -18.28
CA LEU A 252 -0.81 2.21 -18.22
C LEU A 252 -1.44 2.99 -17.05
N ALA A 253 -0.77 2.99 -15.89
CA ALA A 253 -1.25 3.73 -14.72
C ALA A 253 -1.26 5.24 -14.98
N VAL A 254 -0.26 5.77 -15.70
CA VAL A 254 -0.20 7.15 -16.15
C VAL A 254 -1.39 7.48 -17.04
N ASP A 255 -1.67 6.67 -18.07
CA ASP A 255 -2.80 6.88 -18.97
C ASP A 255 -4.14 6.89 -18.21
N ILE A 256 -4.32 6.00 -17.24
CA ILE A 256 -5.51 5.91 -16.39
C ILE A 256 -5.67 7.18 -15.55
N VAL A 257 -4.61 7.61 -14.89
CA VAL A 257 -4.62 8.76 -13.98
C VAL A 257 -4.83 10.07 -14.75
N GLU A 258 -4.21 10.22 -15.92
CA GLU A 258 -4.45 11.38 -16.82
C GLU A 258 -5.90 11.39 -17.34
N ALA A 259 -6.43 10.24 -17.76
CA ALA A 259 -7.82 10.13 -18.21
C ALA A 259 -8.84 10.42 -17.09
N ALA A 260 -8.47 10.22 -15.83
CA ALA A 260 -9.28 10.59 -14.68
C ALA A 260 -9.19 12.07 -14.31
N GLY A 261 -8.22 12.84 -14.86
CA GLY A 261 -8.11 14.29 -14.70
C GLY A 261 -6.94 14.78 -13.86
N PHE A 262 -6.08 13.90 -13.36
CA PHE A 262 -4.85 14.28 -12.64
C PHE A 262 -3.70 14.56 -13.60
N LYS A 263 -2.75 15.36 -13.16
CA LYS A 263 -1.57 15.77 -13.93
C LYS A 263 -0.30 15.67 -13.06
N PRO A 264 0.88 15.59 -13.69
CA PRO A 264 2.14 15.67 -12.97
C PRO A 264 2.17 16.86 -12.00
N GLY A 265 2.73 16.64 -10.81
CA GLY A 265 2.90 17.67 -9.80
C GLY A 265 3.90 18.75 -10.20
N ARG A 266 4.32 19.57 -9.20
CA ARG A 266 5.22 20.72 -9.45
C ARG A 266 6.60 20.30 -9.94
N ASP A 267 7.06 19.17 -9.50
CA ASP A 267 8.29 18.55 -9.98
C ASP A 267 8.09 17.05 -10.24
N ARG A 268 9.12 16.42 -10.83
CA ARG A 268 9.06 15.02 -11.23
C ARG A 268 9.00 14.00 -10.07
N TYR A 269 9.11 14.47 -8.84
CA TYR A 269 9.09 13.64 -7.63
C TYR A 269 7.79 13.78 -6.84
N ASP A 270 6.96 14.77 -7.18
CA ASP A 270 5.70 15.04 -6.51
C ASP A 270 4.65 13.98 -6.84
N PHE A 271 3.64 13.90 -5.98
CA PHE A 271 2.37 13.27 -6.34
C PHE A 271 1.72 14.00 -7.52
N TRP A 272 1.00 13.26 -8.31
CA TRP A 272 0.16 13.89 -9.34
C TRP A 272 -1.04 14.55 -8.69
N ARG A 273 -1.44 15.68 -9.25
CA ARG A 273 -2.43 16.59 -8.66
C ARG A 273 -3.59 16.84 -9.61
N ARG A 274 -4.68 17.36 -9.02
CA ARG A 274 -5.82 17.85 -9.78
C ARG A 274 -5.42 19.02 -10.68
#